data_9acd1047abd6ce5397cc5e2bdc8f5f7a
#
_entry.id   9acd1047abd6ce5397cc5e2bdc8f5f7a
#
_cell.length_a   1.000
_cell.length_b   1.000
_cell.length_c   1.000
_cell.angle_alpha   90.00
_cell.angle_beta   90.00
_cell.angle_gamma   90.00
#
_symmetry.space_group_name_H-M   'P 1'
#
loop_
_entity.id
_entity.type
_entity.pdbx_description
1 polymer ?
#
loop_
_entity_poly.entity_id
_entity_poly.type
_entity_poly.pdbx_seq_one_letter_code
_entity_poly.pdbx_strand_id
1 'polypeptide(L)'
;MTPFDPAPGLIAPDFEQLSLHLPARCLFAFLSEARIERFAREKGGTPLGRFASITKSFPIYELQTPDGPIALMQAPVGAPAAVLMEERLYAYGAEKILAIGCCGALTDLPENAFLPVMKAFREEGTSFHYQEAGDWILFDEAPRLRIEAWMKEKGIPCSHAVTWTSDGFFRETKEKIKARRRAGCNVVDMEAAALAACARFRGKEFAQILFTADTLSSLSHDQRGWGYHGRNAALEIGLAAARVM
;
A
#
# COMPACT_ATOMS: atom_id res chain seq x y z
N MET A 1 -11.82 22.33 -6.12
CA MET A 1 -12.34 21.06 -5.55
C MET A 1 -13.45 21.39 -4.58
N THR A 2 -14.48 20.55 -4.49
CA THR A 2 -15.49 20.64 -3.43
C THR A 2 -14.78 20.46 -2.08
N PRO A 3 -15.14 21.20 -1.03
CA PRO A 3 -14.62 20.97 0.31
C PRO A 3 -14.82 19.53 0.77
N PHE A 4 -13.93 19.03 1.62
CA PHE A 4 -14.08 17.72 2.24
C PHE A 4 -15.38 17.66 3.04
N ASP A 5 -16.15 16.58 2.88
CA ASP A 5 -17.38 16.32 3.61
C ASP A 5 -17.20 15.02 4.41
N PRO A 6 -17.24 15.06 5.75
CA PRO A 6 -17.10 13.87 6.59
C PRO A 6 -18.36 13.00 6.66
N ALA A 7 -19.47 13.40 6.02
CA ALA A 7 -20.70 12.62 6.02
C ALA A 7 -20.52 11.25 5.36
N PRO A 8 -21.26 10.21 5.81
CA PRO A 8 -21.21 8.90 5.18
C PRO A 8 -21.70 8.95 3.74
N GLY A 9 -21.02 8.19 2.86
CA GLY A 9 -21.46 8.04 1.47
C GLY A 9 -22.82 7.32 1.38
N LEU A 10 -23.55 7.59 0.31
CA LEU A 10 -24.84 6.92 0.05
C LEU A 10 -24.67 5.44 -0.35
N ILE A 11 -23.52 5.07 -0.89
CA ILE A 11 -23.20 3.68 -1.23
C ILE A 11 -22.28 3.15 -0.14
N ALA A 12 -22.75 2.14 0.59
CA ALA A 12 -21.94 1.47 1.62
C ALA A 12 -20.93 0.50 0.97
N PRO A 13 -19.70 0.36 1.51
CA PRO A 13 -18.70 -0.55 0.93
C PRO A 13 -19.10 -2.04 0.93
N ASP A 14 -20.03 -2.42 1.80
CA ASP A 14 -20.62 -3.75 1.91
C ASP A 14 -21.99 -3.90 1.22
N PHE A 15 -22.33 -3.02 0.29
CA PHE A 15 -23.62 -2.98 -0.40
C PHE A 15 -24.01 -4.32 -1.05
N GLU A 16 -23.05 -5.17 -1.43
CA GLU A 16 -23.29 -6.50 -1.98
C GLU A 16 -23.70 -7.52 -0.90
N GLN A 17 -23.59 -7.19 0.38
CA GLN A 17 -23.96 -8.05 1.53
C GLN A 17 -23.40 -9.48 1.40
N LEU A 18 -22.11 -9.59 1.06
CA LEU A 18 -21.46 -10.90 0.91
C LEU A 18 -21.42 -11.63 2.27
N SER A 19 -21.65 -12.95 2.24
CA SER A 19 -21.43 -13.81 3.41
C SER A 19 -19.92 -14.04 3.61
N LEU A 20 -19.22 -12.97 4.01
CA LEU A 20 -17.78 -12.94 4.17
C LEU A 20 -17.42 -12.23 5.48
N HIS A 21 -16.48 -12.80 6.22
CA HIS A 21 -15.86 -12.16 7.37
C HIS A 21 -14.36 -12.35 7.28
N LEU A 22 -13.63 -11.24 7.25
CA LEU A 22 -12.18 -11.26 7.09
C LEU A 22 -11.46 -11.29 8.44
N PRO A 23 -10.26 -11.89 8.50
CA PRO A 23 -9.35 -11.67 9.62
C PRO A 23 -9.10 -10.19 9.88
N ALA A 24 -8.90 -9.83 11.15
CA ALA A 24 -8.63 -8.46 11.55
C ALA A 24 -7.36 -7.86 10.90
N ARG A 25 -6.41 -8.70 10.50
CA ARG A 25 -5.19 -8.28 9.80
C ARG A 25 -5.26 -8.68 8.33
N CYS A 26 -4.80 -7.77 7.46
CA CYS A 26 -4.76 -7.99 6.02
C CYS A 26 -3.40 -7.59 5.44
N LEU A 27 -2.86 -8.43 4.56
CA LEU A 27 -1.76 -8.10 3.65
C LEU A 27 -2.36 -7.72 2.29
N PHE A 28 -2.21 -6.45 1.92
CA PHE A 28 -2.71 -5.88 0.68
C PHE A 28 -1.54 -5.61 -0.26
N ALA A 29 -1.35 -6.46 -1.29
CA ALA A 29 -0.10 -6.53 -2.02
C ALA A 29 -0.24 -6.09 -3.49
N PHE A 30 0.53 -5.07 -3.87
CA PHE A 30 0.65 -4.58 -5.26
C PHE A 30 1.59 -5.47 -6.07
N LEU A 31 1.16 -6.70 -6.28
CA LEU A 31 1.87 -7.73 -7.04
C LEU A 31 0.92 -8.43 -8.01
N SER A 32 1.47 -9.18 -8.98
CA SER A 32 0.62 -9.89 -9.94
C SER A 32 -0.22 -10.97 -9.26
N GLU A 33 -1.43 -11.18 -9.78
CA GLU A 33 -2.36 -12.21 -9.31
C GLU A 33 -1.70 -13.59 -9.21
N ALA A 34 -0.96 -13.99 -10.23
CA ALA A 34 -0.25 -15.27 -10.23
C ALA A 34 0.78 -15.41 -9.08
N ARG A 35 1.39 -14.31 -8.62
CA ARG A 35 2.28 -14.33 -7.45
C ARG A 35 1.48 -14.50 -6.16
N ILE A 36 0.38 -13.79 -6.03
CA ILE A 36 -0.53 -13.90 -4.87
C ILE A 36 -1.07 -15.33 -4.74
N GLU A 37 -1.61 -15.88 -5.81
CA GLU A 37 -2.16 -17.24 -5.83
C GLU A 37 -1.11 -18.30 -5.52
N ARG A 38 0.07 -18.19 -6.12
CA ARG A 38 1.18 -19.10 -5.84
C ARG A 38 1.60 -19.04 -4.38
N PHE A 39 1.80 -17.84 -3.85
CA PHE A 39 2.18 -17.64 -2.46
C PHE A 39 1.11 -18.16 -1.49
N ALA A 40 -0.17 -17.88 -1.73
CA ALA A 40 -1.26 -18.41 -0.93
C ALA A 40 -1.21 -19.94 -0.90
N ARG A 41 -1.06 -20.60 -2.06
CA ARG A 41 -0.96 -22.05 -2.15
C ARG A 41 0.27 -22.61 -1.41
N GLU A 42 1.45 -21.98 -1.57
CA GLU A 42 2.68 -22.38 -0.88
C GLU A 42 2.58 -22.26 0.64
N LYS A 43 1.80 -21.29 1.14
CA LYS A 43 1.53 -21.11 2.57
C LYS A 43 0.33 -21.92 3.10
N GLY A 44 -0.27 -22.78 2.29
CA GLY A 44 -1.47 -23.53 2.68
C GLY A 44 -2.70 -22.65 2.89
N GLY A 45 -2.75 -21.50 2.19
CA GLY A 45 -3.84 -20.54 2.29
C GLY A 45 -5.16 -21.09 1.76
N THR A 46 -6.24 -20.74 2.43
CA THR A 46 -7.61 -21.13 2.06
C THR A 46 -8.35 -19.96 1.43
N PRO A 47 -9.08 -20.16 0.31
CA PRO A 47 -9.91 -19.11 -0.26
C PRO A 47 -11.02 -18.71 0.71
N LEU A 48 -11.15 -17.42 1.01
CA LEU A 48 -12.26 -16.85 1.78
C LEU A 48 -13.41 -16.37 0.89
N GLY A 49 -13.07 -15.85 -0.28
CA GLY A 49 -14.02 -15.26 -1.20
C GLY A 49 -13.30 -14.37 -2.21
N ARG A 50 -14.02 -13.40 -2.73
CA ARG A 50 -13.45 -12.41 -3.68
C ARG A 50 -14.22 -11.11 -3.64
N PHE A 51 -13.55 -10.01 -3.90
CA PHE A 51 -14.19 -8.77 -4.29
C PHE A 51 -14.17 -8.62 -5.81
N ALA A 52 -15.22 -8.07 -6.36
CA ALA A 52 -15.31 -7.79 -7.78
C ALA A 52 -15.43 -6.29 -8.03
N SER A 53 -14.64 -5.78 -8.97
CA SER A 53 -14.93 -4.54 -9.68
C SER A 53 -15.60 -4.89 -11.01
N ILE A 54 -16.05 -3.88 -11.75
CA ILE A 54 -16.68 -4.13 -13.06
C ILE A 54 -15.72 -4.78 -14.07
N THR A 55 -14.42 -4.65 -13.86
CA THR A 55 -13.39 -5.11 -14.82
C THR A 55 -12.57 -6.30 -14.32
N LYS A 56 -12.55 -6.55 -13.03
CA LYS A 56 -11.70 -7.59 -12.44
C LYS A 56 -12.26 -8.12 -11.12
N SER A 57 -11.98 -9.40 -10.86
CA SER A 57 -12.23 -10.07 -9.59
C SER A 57 -10.90 -10.23 -8.82
N PHE A 58 -10.93 -9.98 -7.51
CA PHE A 58 -9.78 -10.04 -6.60
C PHE A 58 -10.01 -11.13 -5.56
N PRO A 59 -9.43 -12.33 -5.74
CA PRO A 59 -9.50 -13.41 -4.75
C PRO A 59 -8.89 -12.98 -3.42
N ILE A 60 -9.48 -13.45 -2.32
CA ILE A 60 -9.01 -13.24 -0.96
C ILE A 60 -8.69 -14.61 -0.35
N TYR A 61 -7.51 -14.71 0.24
CA TYR A 61 -7.03 -15.92 0.89
C TYR A 61 -6.82 -15.68 2.37
N GLU A 62 -7.12 -16.68 3.20
CA GLU A 62 -6.70 -16.70 4.59
C GLU A 62 -5.40 -17.47 4.73
N LEU A 63 -4.41 -16.87 5.36
CA LEU A 63 -3.13 -17.47 5.71
C LEU A 63 -3.09 -17.68 7.24
N GLN A 64 -2.87 -18.91 7.67
CA GLN A 64 -2.66 -19.19 9.09
C GLN A 64 -1.25 -18.82 9.50
N THR A 65 -1.12 -18.06 10.60
CA THR A 65 0.18 -17.70 11.18
C THR A 65 0.20 -18.00 12.68
N PRO A 66 1.37 -18.10 13.32
CA PRO A 66 1.46 -18.29 14.78
C PRO A 66 0.73 -17.20 15.59
N ASP A 67 0.56 -16.00 15.02
CA ASP A 67 -0.08 -14.87 15.68
C ASP A 67 -1.56 -14.70 15.26
N GLY A 68 -2.14 -15.74 14.64
CA GLY A 68 -3.51 -15.79 14.13
C GLY A 68 -3.61 -15.57 12.62
N PRO A 69 -4.84 -15.65 12.07
CA PRO A 69 -5.06 -15.57 10.64
C PRO A 69 -4.79 -14.16 10.07
N ILE A 70 -4.35 -14.12 8.81
CA ILE A 70 -4.14 -12.90 8.04
C ILE A 70 -4.83 -13.08 6.68
N ALA A 71 -5.64 -12.11 6.27
CA ALA A 71 -6.16 -12.08 4.91
C ALA A 71 -5.07 -11.63 3.94
N LEU A 72 -4.99 -12.26 2.77
CA LEU A 72 -4.11 -11.85 1.68
C LEU A 72 -4.96 -11.51 0.45
N MET A 73 -4.75 -10.32 -0.11
CA MET A 73 -5.42 -9.90 -1.32
C MET A 73 -4.49 -9.10 -2.23
N GLN A 74 -4.66 -9.27 -3.55
CA GLN A 74 -4.03 -8.39 -4.54
C GLN A 74 -4.60 -6.97 -4.41
N ALA A 75 -3.71 -5.98 -4.36
CA ALA A 75 -4.07 -4.58 -4.50
C ALA A 75 -4.08 -4.17 -5.98
N PRO A 76 -5.14 -3.50 -6.46
CA PRO A 76 -5.13 -2.89 -7.79
C PRO A 76 -4.27 -1.62 -7.81
N VAL A 77 -3.64 -1.36 -8.95
CA VAL A 77 -2.84 -0.15 -9.17
C VAL A 77 -3.74 1.07 -9.36
N GLY A 78 -3.34 2.18 -8.76
CA GLY A 78 -4.00 3.48 -8.83
C GLY A 78 -4.91 3.76 -7.64
N ALA A 79 -4.79 4.96 -7.08
CA ALA A 79 -5.44 5.38 -5.84
C ALA A 79 -6.95 5.08 -5.78
N PRO A 80 -7.78 5.42 -6.80
CA PRO A 80 -9.22 5.14 -6.73
C PRO A 80 -9.55 3.65 -6.64
N ALA A 81 -8.83 2.82 -7.42
CA ALA A 81 -9.08 1.39 -7.46
C ALA A 81 -8.60 0.70 -6.16
N ALA A 82 -7.45 1.12 -5.64
CA ALA A 82 -6.91 0.59 -4.39
C ALA A 82 -7.82 0.92 -3.20
N VAL A 83 -8.26 2.17 -3.08
CA VAL A 83 -9.17 2.60 -2.01
C VAL A 83 -10.54 1.92 -2.11
N LEU A 84 -11.08 1.71 -3.31
CA LEU A 84 -12.31 0.94 -3.49
C LEU A 84 -12.21 -0.45 -2.85
N MET A 85 -11.08 -1.12 -2.96
CA MET A 85 -10.85 -2.43 -2.37
C MET A 85 -10.53 -2.35 -0.88
N GLU A 86 -9.77 -1.35 -0.45
CA GLU A 86 -9.46 -1.09 0.97
C GLU A 86 -10.74 -0.85 1.80
N GLU A 87 -11.66 -0.03 1.29
CA GLU A 87 -12.97 0.22 1.90
C GLU A 87 -13.74 -1.09 2.15
N ARG A 88 -13.72 -1.98 1.16
CA ARG A 88 -14.37 -3.29 1.28
C ARG A 88 -13.66 -4.19 2.29
N LEU A 89 -12.32 -4.19 2.31
CA LEU A 89 -11.56 -4.94 3.32
C LEU A 89 -11.99 -4.51 4.74
N TYR A 90 -12.10 -3.21 5.00
CA TYR A 90 -12.56 -2.69 6.29
C TYR A 90 -14.02 -3.04 6.59
N ALA A 91 -14.91 -2.92 5.62
CA ALA A 91 -16.32 -3.21 5.80
C ALA A 91 -16.60 -4.70 6.09
N TYR A 92 -15.75 -5.59 5.60
CA TYR A 92 -15.86 -7.04 5.83
C TYR A 92 -14.97 -7.57 6.97
N GLY A 93 -14.39 -6.69 7.80
CA GLY A 93 -13.81 -7.09 9.09
C GLY A 93 -12.32 -6.82 9.28
N ALA A 94 -11.59 -6.34 8.27
CA ALA A 94 -10.21 -5.94 8.48
C ALA A 94 -10.13 -4.71 9.41
N GLU A 95 -9.23 -4.77 10.38
CA GLU A 95 -8.96 -3.66 11.33
C GLU A 95 -7.59 -3.04 11.07
N LYS A 96 -6.68 -3.84 10.51
CA LYS A 96 -5.29 -3.48 10.27
C LYS A 96 -4.86 -3.94 8.89
N ILE A 97 -4.42 -3.02 8.06
CA ILE A 97 -3.92 -3.33 6.72
C ILE A 97 -2.45 -2.96 6.60
N LEU A 98 -1.63 -3.95 6.21
CA LEU A 98 -0.31 -3.71 5.68
C LEU A 98 -0.36 -3.73 4.16
N ALA A 99 -0.08 -2.60 3.54
CA ALA A 99 0.14 -2.54 2.10
C ALA A 99 1.62 -2.76 1.75
N ILE A 100 1.89 -3.47 0.64
CA ILE A 100 3.25 -3.65 0.14
C ILE A 100 3.29 -3.56 -1.38
N GLY A 101 4.22 -2.75 -1.90
CA GLY A 101 4.34 -2.53 -3.35
C GLY A 101 5.67 -1.93 -3.75
N CYS A 102 5.88 -1.75 -5.06
CA CYS A 102 7.07 -1.10 -5.58
C CYS A 102 6.90 0.43 -5.66
N CYS A 103 8.05 1.12 -5.72
CA CYS A 103 8.12 2.55 -5.95
C CYS A 103 9.30 2.90 -6.86
N GLY A 104 9.23 4.05 -7.53
CA GLY A 104 10.35 4.68 -8.22
C GLY A 104 11.22 5.46 -7.24
N ALA A 105 12.54 5.29 -7.31
CA ALA A 105 13.46 6.06 -6.49
C ALA A 105 13.67 7.46 -7.08
N LEU A 106 13.46 8.50 -6.30
CA LEU A 106 13.74 9.90 -6.69
C LEU A 106 15.16 10.34 -6.30
N THR A 107 15.76 9.66 -5.33
CA THR A 107 17.12 9.93 -4.84
C THR A 107 18.00 8.69 -5.05
N ASP A 108 19.26 8.77 -4.67
CA ASP A 108 20.20 7.65 -4.79
C ASP A 108 19.90 6.58 -3.70
N LEU A 109 18.91 5.76 -3.98
CA LEU A 109 18.52 4.61 -3.17
C LEU A 109 18.90 3.31 -3.90
N PRO A 110 19.41 2.29 -3.19
CA PRO A 110 19.66 0.99 -3.79
C PRO A 110 18.37 0.37 -4.32
N GLU A 111 18.46 -0.43 -5.37
CA GLU A 111 17.34 -1.23 -5.85
C GLU A 111 16.98 -2.32 -4.83
N ASN A 112 15.68 -2.65 -4.73
CA ASN A 112 15.15 -3.66 -3.80
C ASN A 112 15.28 -3.30 -2.30
N ALA A 113 15.48 -2.03 -1.97
CA ALA A 113 15.42 -1.55 -0.60
C ALA A 113 13.95 -1.49 -0.12
N PHE A 114 13.68 -2.05 1.06
CA PHE A 114 12.35 -2.01 1.69
C PHE A 114 12.26 -0.83 2.65
N LEU A 115 11.27 0.02 2.42
CA LEU A 115 11.12 1.33 3.04
C LEU A 115 9.74 1.47 3.68
N PRO A 116 9.59 1.38 5.01
CA PRO A 116 8.35 1.78 5.67
C PRO A 116 8.00 3.24 5.34
N VAL A 117 6.74 3.50 4.97
CA VAL A 117 6.30 4.84 4.62
C VAL A 117 6.07 5.67 5.87
N MET A 118 6.70 6.85 5.93
CA MET A 118 6.54 7.81 7.02
C MET A 118 5.49 8.88 6.69
N LYS A 119 5.50 9.38 5.47
CA LYS A 119 4.53 10.37 4.97
C LYS A 119 4.45 10.35 3.45
N ALA A 120 3.33 10.82 2.93
CA ALA A 120 3.08 10.92 1.50
C ALA A 120 2.71 12.34 1.09
N PHE A 121 3.31 12.83 -0.01
CA PHE A 121 2.91 14.06 -0.67
C PHE A 121 1.72 13.75 -1.59
N ARG A 122 0.61 14.47 -1.41
CA ARG A 122 -0.67 14.26 -2.08
C ARG A 122 -0.70 14.98 -3.43
N GLU A 123 -0.51 14.24 -4.52
CA GLU A 123 -0.70 14.74 -5.89
C GLU A 123 -1.61 13.80 -6.71
N GLU A 124 -2.46 13.06 -6.02
CA GLU A 124 -3.55 12.25 -6.55
C GLU A 124 -4.90 12.84 -6.12
N GLY A 125 -6.00 12.39 -6.72
CA GLY A 125 -7.33 12.97 -6.46
C GLY A 125 -8.08 12.32 -5.31
N THR A 126 -7.80 11.05 -4.98
CA THR A 126 -8.65 10.21 -4.12
C THR A 126 -8.60 10.61 -2.65
N SER A 127 -7.40 10.93 -2.13
CA SER A 127 -7.24 11.28 -0.70
C SER A 127 -8.06 12.50 -0.28
N PHE A 128 -8.39 13.39 -1.21
CA PHE A 128 -9.20 14.59 -0.95
C PHE A 128 -10.68 14.28 -0.70
N HIS A 129 -11.14 13.06 -0.97
CA HIS A 129 -12.47 12.58 -0.58
C HIS A 129 -12.50 12.04 0.86
N TYR A 130 -11.34 11.80 1.49
CA TYR A 130 -11.20 11.19 2.81
C TYR A 130 -10.57 12.11 3.86
N GLN A 131 -9.98 13.22 3.43
CA GLN A 131 -9.31 14.16 4.32
C GLN A 131 -9.31 15.57 3.72
N GLU A 132 -9.38 16.58 4.58
CA GLU A 132 -9.26 17.98 4.18
C GLU A 132 -8.02 18.25 3.31
N ALA A 133 -8.09 19.34 2.55
CA ALA A 133 -7.01 19.77 1.68
C ALA A 133 -5.70 20.00 2.46
N GLY A 134 -4.60 19.60 1.86
CA GLY A 134 -3.26 19.75 2.40
C GLY A 134 -2.28 18.96 1.55
N ASP A 135 -1.01 19.36 1.59
CA ASP A 135 0.04 18.77 0.76
C ASP A 135 0.50 17.38 1.25
N TRP A 136 0.31 17.09 2.51
CA TRP A 136 0.86 15.91 3.16
C TRP A 136 -0.15 15.10 3.92
N ILE A 137 0.04 13.79 3.92
CA ILE A 137 -0.54 12.89 4.89
C ILE A 137 0.58 12.19 5.66
N LEU A 138 0.47 12.18 6.98
CA LEU A 138 1.39 11.47 7.87
C LEU A 138 0.86 10.06 8.12
N PHE A 139 1.71 9.08 8.08
CA PHE A 139 1.38 7.72 8.50
C PHE A 139 1.45 7.60 10.03
N ASP A 140 0.63 6.73 10.60
CA ASP A 140 0.63 6.50 12.03
C ASP A 140 1.96 5.91 12.50
N GLU A 141 2.50 6.45 13.58
CA GLU A 141 3.83 6.04 14.07
C GLU A 141 3.83 4.64 14.67
N ALA A 142 2.79 4.28 15.40
CA ALA A 142 2.78 3.04 16.17
C ALA A 142 2.97 1.78 15.30
N PRO A 143 2.20 1.54 14.22
CA PRO A 143 2.43 0.40 13.33
C PRO A 143 3.78 0.49 12.61
N ARG A 144 4.18 1.69 12.18
CA ARG A 144 5.47 1.90 11.52
C ARG A 144 6.64 1.53 12.43
N LEU A 145 6.64 1.99 13.68
CA LEU A 145 7.71 1.70 14.64
C LEU A 145 7.81 0.20 14.97
N ARG A 146 6.68 -0.52 15.05
CA ARG A 146 6.70 -1.99 15.23
C ARG A 146 7.36 -2.68 14.03
N ILE A 147 7.03 -2.26 12.82
CA ILE A 147 7.62 -2.79 11.58
C ILE A 147 9.12 -2.51 11.54
N GLU A 148 9.56 -1.29 11.84
CA GLU A 148 10.98 -0.91 11.87
C GLU A 148 11.76 -1.70 12.90
N ALA A 149 11.21 -1.88 14.10
CA ALA A 149 11.82 -2.70 15.14
C ALA A 149 12.00 -4.16 14.68
N TRP A 150 10.97 -4.72 14.04
CA TRP A 150 11.04 -6.05 13.45
C TRP A 150 12.09 -6.13 12.33
N MET A 151 12.11 -5.17 11.42
CA MET A 151 13.12 -5.13 10.33
C MET A 151 14.54 -5.09 10.90
N LYS A 152 14.77 -4.26 11.93
CA LYS A 152 16.05 -4.17 12.62
C LYS A 152 16.45 -5.50 13.27
N GLU A 153 15.51 -6.16 13.94
CA GLU A 153 15.75 -7.49 14.55
C GLU A 153 16.18 -8.53 13.50
N LYS A 154 15.58 -8.47 12.31
CA LYS A 154 15.90 -9.39 11.21
C LYS A 154 17.11 -8.97 10.38
N GLY A 155 17.80 -7.89 10.74
CA GLY A 155 18.94 -7.38 9.98
C GLY A 155 18.56 -6.84 8.59
N ILE A 156 17.29 -6.49 8.37
CA ILE A 156 16.83 -5.87 7.13
C ILE A 156 17.17 -4.37 7.22
N PRO A 157 17.96 -3.82 6.27
CA PRO A 157 18.26 -2.39 6.25
C PRO A 157 16.96 -1.58 6.23
N CYS A 158 16.83 -0.63 7.15
CA CYS A 158 15.63 0.16 7.30
C CYS A 158 15.96 1.65 7.15
N SER A 159 15.40 2.24 6.12
CA SER A 159 15.26 3.69 5.95
C SER A 159 13.81 4.00 5.62
N HIS A 160 13.41 5.29 5.66
CA HIS A 160 12.00 5.64 5.49
C HIS A 160 11.69 6.08 4.06
N ALA A 161 10.48 5.74 3.60
CA ALA A 161 9.89 6.38 2.43
C ALA A 161 9.20 7.69 2.83
N VAL A 162 9.60 8.76 2.19
CA VAL A 162 8.83 10.00 2.04
C VAL A 162 8.39 10.00 0.59
N THR A 163 7.16 9.53 0.34
CA THR A 163 6.71 9.29 -1.02
C THR A 163 5.98 10.48 -1.62
N TRP A 164 6.06 10.59 -2.91
CA TRP A 164 5.18 11.43 -3.73
C TRP A 164 4.14 10.52 -4.36
N THR A 165 2.89 10.61 -3.93
CA THR A 165 1.79 9.84 -4.53
C THR A 165 1.18 10.60 -5.70
N SER A 166 1.21 10.01 -6.90
CA SER A 166 0.79 10.63 -8.16
C SER A 166 -0.10 9.71 -9.00
N ASP A 167 -1.18 10.25 -9.58
CA ASP A 167 -2.03 9.53 -10.55
C ASP A 167 -1.40 9.43 -11.94
N GLY A 168 -0.30 10.11 -12.19
CA GLY A 168 0.23 10.30 -13.53
C GLY A 168 1.61 9.70 -13.76
N PHE A 169 1.75 8.38 -13.78
CA PHE A 169 3.02 7.67 -13.99
C PHE A 169 3.86 8.24 -15.16
N PHE A 170 3.25 8.43 -16.33
CA PHE A 170 3.94 9.01 -17.50
C PHE A 170 4.06 10.54 -17.46
N ARG A 171 3.69 11.18 -16.35
CA ARG A 171 3.76 12.65 -16.15
C ARG A 171 4.75 13.06 -15.07
N GLU A 172 5.65 12.20 -14.67
CA GLU A 172 6.76 12.46 -13.76
C GLU A 172 7.87 13.24 -14.48
N THR A 173 7.62 14.53 -14.73
CA THR A 173 8.53 15.39 -15.46
C THR A 173 9.74 15.80 -14.62
N LYS A 174 10.86 16.19 -15.27
CA LYS A 174 12.07 16.65 -14.57
C LYS A 174 11.79 17.74 -13.55
N GLU A 175 10.92 18.68 -13.87
CA GLU A 175 10.62 19.80 -12.96
C GLU A 175 9.76 19.35 -11.77
N LYS A 176 8.81 18.43 -11.97
CA LYS A 176 8.07 17.80 -10.87
C LYS A 176 9.02 17.04 -9.95
N ILE A 177 9.88 16.18 -10.48
CA ILE A 177 10.86 15.41 -9.70
C ILE A 177 11.73 16.36 -8.85
N LYS A 178 12.28 17.43 -9.45
CA LYS A 178 13.06 18.44 -8.70
C LYS A 178 12.25 19.09 -7.60
N ALA A 179 10.98 19.43 -7.86
CA ALA A 179 10.09 20.04 -6.89
C ALA A 179 9.80 19.09 -5.73
N ARG A 180 9.50 17.80 -6.00
CA ARG A 180 9.22 16.78 -4.98
C ARG A 180 10.45 16.44 -4.14
N ARG A 181 11.65 16.40 -4.75
CA ARG A 181 12.91 16.30 -3.99
C ARG A 181 13.12 17.47 -3.04
N ARG A 182 12.89 18.72 -3.49
CA ARG A 182 12.97 19.91 -2.62
C ARG A 182 11.94 19.86 -1.47
N ALA A 183 10.78 19.25 -1.69
CA ALA A 183 9.79 19.00 -0.65
C ALA A 183 10.18 17.85 0.30
N GLY A 184 11.25 17.11 0.00
CA GLY A 184 11.78 16.03 0.82
C GLY A 184 11.35 14.63 0.40
N CYS A 185 10.67 14.47 -0.74
CA CYS A 185 10.33 13.13 -1.26
C CYS A 185 11.59 12.42 -1.77
N ASN A 186 11.73 11.14 -1.40
CA ASN A 186 12.81 10.26 -1.85
C ASN A 186 12.34 9.13 -2.78
N VAL A 187 11.02 8.88 -2.84
CA VAL A 187 10.39 7.90 -3.73
C VAL A 187 9.09 8.45 -4.31
N VAL A 188 8.55 7.77 -5.33
CA VAL A 188 7.24 8.03 -5.94
C VAL A 188 6.44 6.74 -6.01
N ASP A 189 5.14 6.85 -5.72
CA ASP A 189 4.16 5.77 -5.82
C ASP A 189 2.82 6.30 -6.37
N MET A 190 1.79 5.47 -6.40
CA MET A 190 0.48 5.86 -6.95
C MET A 190 -0.68 5.72 -5.95
N GLU A 191 -0.48 5.26 -4.70
CA GLU A 191 -1.59 4.90 -3.81
C GLU A 191 -1.44 5.36 -2.35
N ALA A 192 -0.22 5.51 -1.86
CA ALA A 192 0.09 5.66 -0.42
C ALA A 192 -0.70 6.77 0.29
N ALA A 193 -0.83 7.94 -0.32
CA ALA A 193 -1.58 9.04 0.27
C ALA A 193 -3.07 8.70 0.41
N ALA A 194 -3.65 8.10 -0.61
CA ALA A 194 -5.08 7.79 -0.66
C ALA A 194 -5.45 6.69 0.35
N LEU A 195 -4.64 5.62 0.43
CA LEU A 195 -4.85 4.53 1.38
C LEU A 195 -4.74 5.03 2.83
N ALA A 196 -3.70 5.80 3.15
CA ALA A 196 -3.55 6.36 4.50
C ALA A 196 -4.69 7.32 4.86
N ALA A 197 -5.23 8.09 3.91
CA ALA A 197 -6.38 8.96 4.12
C ALA A 197 -7.65 8.16 4.38
N CYS A 198 -7.91 7.12 3.60
CA CYS A 198 -9.06 6.23 3.76
C CYS A 198 -9.01 5.51 5.12
N ALA A 199 -7.89 4.90 5.47
CA ALA A 199 -7.73 4.23 6.76
C ALA A 199 -8.00 5.17 7.94
N ARG A 200 -7.44 6.37 7.91
CA ARG A 200 -7.69 7.40 8.95
C ARG A 200 -9.17 7.78 9.04
N PHE A 201 -9.81 8.01 7.90
CA PHE A 201 -11.24 8.33 7.83
C PHE A 201 -12.10 7.21 8.44
N ARG A 202 -11.70 5.95 8.23
CA ARG A 202 -12.37 4.76 8.79
C ARG A 202 -11.96 4.42 10.23
N GLY A 203 -11.01 5.14 10.82
CA GLY A 203 -10.50 4.85 12.17
C GLY A 203 -9.78 3.50 12.25
N LYS A 204 -9.09 3.10 11.18
CA LYS A 204 -8.41 1.81 11.04
C LYS A 204 -6.89 1.97 11.06
N GLU A 205 -6.17 0.92 11.46
CA GLU A 205 -4.71 0.92 11.47
C GLU A 205 -4.17 0.57 10.07
N PHE A 206 -3.28 1.42 9.57
CA PHE A 206 -2.68 1.26 8.25
C PHE A 206 -1.16 1.48 8.30
N ALA A 207 -0.43 0.62 7.60
CA ALA A 207 0.98 0.83 7.30
C ALA A 207 1.28 0.39 5.87
N GLN A 208 2.35 0.94 5.31
CA GLN A 208 2.82 0.55 3.98
C GLN A 208 4.33 0.40 3.96
N ILE A 209 4.80 -0.63 3.27
CA ILE A 209 6.20 -0.82 2.91
C ILE A 209 6.32 -0.70 1.40
N LEU A 210 7.17 0.20 0.94
CA LEU A 210 7.54 0.32 -0.46
C LEU A 210 8.90 -0.33 -0.69
N PHE A 211 9.07 -1.05 -1.80
CA PHE A 211 10.39 -1.46 -2.24
C PHE A 211 10.79 -0.77 -3.53
N THR A 212 12.05 -0.32 -3.59
CA THR A 212 12.56 0.42 -4.75
C THR A 212 12.71 -0.50 -5.97
N ALA A 213 12.20 -0.06 -7.11
CA ALA A 213 12.33 -0.73 -8.40
C ALA A 213 13.24 0.07 -9.35
N ASP A 214 12.67 0.91 -10.16
CA ASP A 214 13.35 1.83 -11.06
C ASP A 214 13.88 3.08 -10.35
N THR A 215 14.57 3.96 -11.08
CA THR A 215 15.04 5.21 -10.53
C THR A 215 14.95 6.38 -11.53
N LEU A 216 14.63 7.54 -10.98
CA LEU A 216 14.62 8.85 -11.63
C LEU A 216 15.66 9.78 -11.02
N SER A 217 16.60 9.22 -10.25
CA SER A 217 17.60 10.02 -9.48
C SER A 217 18.50 10.87 -10.36
N SER A 218 18.83 10.43 -11.56
CA SER A 218 19.62 11.17 -12.55
C SER A 218 18.79 12.12 -13.44
N LEU A 219 17.48 12.29 -13.17
CA LEU A 219 16.51 12.99 -14.03
C LEU A 219 16.34 12.33 -15.42
N SER A 220 16.69 11.07 -15.53
CA SER A 220 16.37 10.16 -16.62
C SER A 220 15.83 8.86 -16.04
N HIS A 221 14.96 8.16 -16.76
CA HIS A 221 14.44 6.89 -16.31
C HIS A 221 15.51 5.79 -16.48
N ASP A 222 15.83 5.13 -15.38
CA ASP A 222 16.64 3.91 -15.38
C ASP A 222 15.81 2.78 -14.76
N GLN A 223 15.49 1.81 -15.60
CA GLN A 223 14.66 0.67 -15.22
C GLN A 223 15.34 -0.25 -14.21
N ARG A 224 16.67 -0.26 -14.16
CA ARG A 224 17.47 -1.20 -13.34
C ARG A 224 17.02 -2.65 -13.57
N GLY A 225 16.93 -3.46 -12.51
CA GLY A 225 16.34 -4.81 -12.54
C GLY A 225 14.82 -4.83 -12.34
N TRP A 226 14.16 -3.67 -12.41
CA TRP A 226 12.71 -3.50 -12.22
C TRP A 226 12.19 -4.08 -10.90
N GLY A 227 13.01 -4.03 -9.84
CA GLY A 227 12.66 -4.53 -8.52
C GLY A 227 12.48 -6.06 -8.47
N TYR A 228 13.17 -6.82 -9.31
CA TYR A 228 12.96 -8.27 -9.43
C TYR A 228 13.11 -9.00 -8.10
N HIS A 229 14.18 -8.73 -7.35
CA HIS A 229 14.41 -9.35 -6.04
C HIS A 229 13.43 -8.85 -4.99
N GLY A 230 13.11 -7.56 -4.99
CA GLY A 230 12.08 -6.97 -4.13
C GLY A 230 10.71 -7.63 -4.33
N ARG A 231 10.29 -7.81 -5.58
CA ARG A 231 9.03 -8.50 -5.90
C ARG A 231 8.99 -9.95 -5.43
N ASN A 232 10.11 -10.64 -5.42
CA ASN A 232 10.20 -12.02 -4.94
C ASN A 232 10.13 -12.10 -3.41
N ALA A 233 10.71 -11.14 -2.70
CA ALA A 233 10.74 -11.08 -1.24
C ALA A 233 9.50 -10.42 -0.63
N ALA A 234 8.76 -9.61 -1.40
CA ALA A 234 7.71 -8.73 -0.88
C ALA A 234 6.61 -9.45 -0.08
N LEU A 235 6.14 -10.62 -0.54
CA LEU A 235 5.09 -11.34 0.16
C LEU A 235 5.56 -11.94 1.49
N GLU A 236 6.79 -12.44 1.56
CA GLU A 236 7.38 -12.94 2.81
C GLU A 236 7.59 -11.80 3.81
N ILE A 237 8.17 -10.70 3.36
CA ILE A 237 8.39 -9.50 4.18
C ILE A 237 7.04 -8.92 4.61
N GLY A 238 6.09 -8.79 3.67
CA GLY A 238 4.75 -8.28 3.96
C GLY A 238 3.99 -9.13 4.96
N LEU A 239 4.01 -10.45 4.80
CA LEU A 239 3.35 -11.36 5.75
C LEU A 239 3.96 -11.25 7.15
N ALA A 240 5.29 -11.22 7.24
CA ALA A 240 5.99 -11.09 8.52
C ALA A 240 5.74 -9.71 9.18
N ALA A 241 5.73 -8.63 8.39
CA ALA A 241 5.42 -7.28 8.89
C ALA A 241 3.94 -7.14 9.32
N ALA A 242 2.99 -7.76 8.59
CA ALA A 242 1.58 -7.76 8.98
C ALA A 242 1.32 -8.47 10.33
N ARG A 243 2.18 -9.41 10.73
CA ARG A 243 2.08 -10.10 12.02
C ARG A 243 2.41 -9.20 13.21
N VAL A 244 3.25 -8.20 13.03
CA VAL A 244 3.67 -7.28 14.09
C VAL A 244 2.82 -6.00 14.19
N MET A 245 1.81 -5.85 13.32
CA MET A 245 0.83 -4.76 13.37
C MET A 245 -0.18 -4.89 14.49
#